data_492441b6f11fa3dd750df4ea59c6e542
#
_entry.id   492441b6f11fa3dd750df4ea59c6e542
#
_cell.length_a   1.000
_cell.length_b   1.000
_cell.length_c   1.000
_cell.angle_alpha   90.00
_cell.angle_beta   90.00
_cell.angle_gamma   90.00
#
_symmetry.space_group_name_H-M   'P 1'
#
loop_
_entity.id
_entity.type
_entity.pdbx_description
1 polymer ?
#
loop_
_entity_poly.entity_id
_entity_poly.type
_entity_poly.pdbx_seq_one_letter_code
_entity_poly.pdbx_strand_id
1 'polypeptide(L)'
;MCKKDENGLTEQEFLAAYKPGDYDRPSVTVDIMVIRMKKDLSCMQILLIKRKAHPEICKWALPGGFINIDESAYEAACRELKEETSLTGVYLEQLYTMSKPDRDPRMRIIDISYIALLPYGYEQTAVAGDDAKDARWFDIDLSDGILKFSDNTVEIKYSLKSEKFKNGIITVENFVPVSISSEALAFDHGQIVLEGLMRIKNKAEYTGIVYNLVPPEFTIPDLQQVYEVLIGKPVYPKAFRDKISDDIIPLNKTEKPITGRRMASVYRYINLDTSQLESEKPREKKYVNGVILTRAQPFHNGHLSIIKQAASECKNVLVVIGSANKNGTKRNPFPIEYRKDVVEKILRAEELYGANVQVISLSDWSMENAAEYVKEWGTFFYCNVVNVIGKKSFIFYYNDNPDIAKNWFNKDILKHVFIKSSGRTDVDISSTMVREMLLHEEYDKFKKAVPREMWGDFKTLRKMLLETDDEDFMMK
;
A
#
# COMPACT_ATOMS: atom_id res chain seq x y z
N MET A 1 -22.01 -13.12 -35.32
CA MET A 1 -21.49 -14.47 -35.67
C MET A 1 -20.30 -14.73 -34.76
N CYS A 2 -20.34 -15.77 -33.92
CA CYS A 2 -19.14 -16.21 -33.21
C CYS A 2 -18.05 -16.60 -34.20
N LYS A 3 -16.85 -16.02 -34.03
CA LYS A 3 -15.69 -16.41 -34.85
C LYS A 3 -15.26 -17.82 -34.44
N LYS A 4 -15.03 -18.67 -35.41
CA LYS A 4 -14.48 -20.02 -35.23
C LYS A 4 -13.02 -20.01 -35.64
N ASP A 5 -12.20 -20.81 -34.95
CA ASP A 5 -10.79 -21.03 -35.30
C ASP A 5 -10.65 -21.97 -36.52
N GLU A 6 -9.42 -22.30 -36.89
CA GLU A 6 -9.10 -23.21 -38.01
C GLU A 6 -9.59 -24.65 -37.81
N ASN A 7 -9.86 -25.06 -36.56
CA ASN A 7 -10.43 -26.34 -36.16
C ASN A 7 -11.98 -26.30 -36.08
N GLY A 8 -12.58 -25.15 -36.39
CA GLY A 8 -14.01 -24.93 -36.37
C GLY A 8 -14.61 -24.73 -34.97
N LEU A 9 -13.77 -24.52 -33.95
CA LEU A 9 -14.19 -24.29 -32.55
C LEU A 9 -14.46 -22.82 -32.29
N THR A 10 -15.49 -22.55 -31.49
CA THR A 10 -15.66 -21.24 -30.83
C THR A 10 -14.67 -21.13 -29.66
N GLU A 11 -14.41 -19.91 -29.18
CA GLU A 11 -13.55 -19.66 -28.01
C GLU A 11 -14.02 -20.45 -26.77
N GLN A 12 -15.33 -20.55 -26.55
CA GLN A 12 -15.91 -21.31 -25.43
C GLN A 12 -15.66 -22.81 -25.56
N GLU A 13 -15.82 -23.38 -26.77
CA GLU A 13 -15.56 -24.79 -27.04
C GLU A 13 -14.06 -25.09 -26.92
N PHE A 14 -13.18 -24.23 -27.41
CA PHE A 14 -11.73 -24.34 -27.25
C PHE A 14 -11.34 -24.32 -25.76
N LEU A 15 -11.81 -23.34 -24.97
CA LEU A 15 -11.47 -23.22 -23.55
C LEU A 15 -12.00 -24.40 -22.74
N ALA A 16 -13.18 -24.93 -23.06
CA ALA A 16 -13.75 -26.12 -22.41
C ALA A 16 -12.94 -27.39 -22.68
N ALA A 17 -12.32 -27.50 -23.87
CA ALA A 17 -11.50 -28.64 -24.27
C ALA A 17 -10.02 -28.48 -23.90
N TYR A 18 -9.57 -27.28 -23.54
CA TYR A 18 -8.18 -26.98 -23.24
C TYR A 18 -7.68 -27.71 -21.98
N LYS A 19 -6.60 -28.46 -22.12
CA LYS A 19 -5.96 -29.19 -21.03
C LYS A 19 -4.66 -28.48 -20.61
N PRO A 20 -4.69 -27.65 -19.61
CA PRO A 20 -3.50 -26.92 -19.16
C PRO A 20 -2.34 -27.81 -18.69
N GLY A 21 -2.59 -29.09 -18.36
CA GLY A 21 -1.57 -30.05 -17.93
C GLY A 21 -0.74 -30.67 -19.04
N ASP A 22 -1.05 -30.42 -20.32
CA ASP A 22 -0.31 -30.96 -21.47
C ASP A 22 1.07 -30.30 -21.67
N TYR A 23 1.37 -29.22 -20.90
CA TYR A 23 2.64 -28.50 -20.94
C TYR A 23 3.32 -28.50 -19.57
N ASP A 24 4.62 -28.74 -19.55
CA ASP A 24 5.43 -28.57 -18.35
C ASP A 24 5.43 -27.10 -17.92
N ARG A 25 5.19 -26.85 -16.62
CA ARG A 25 5.08 -25.52 -16.07
C ARG A 25 6.22 -25.22 -15.11
N PRO A 26 6.98 -24.15 -15.33
CA PRO A 26 7.92 -23.67 -14.32
C PRO A 26 7.16 -23.14 -13.11
N SER A 27 7.73 -23.26 -11.93
CA SER A 27 7.33 -22.41 -10.80
C SER A 27 7.88 -21.01 -11.00
N VAL A 28 7.16 -20.01 -10.48
CA VAL A 28 7.57 -18.62 -10.56
C VAL A 28 7.82 -18.09 -9.15
N THR A 29 8.94 -17.36 -8.99
CA THR A 29 9.33 -16.70 -7.75
C THR A 29 9.48 -15.20 -7.95
N VAL A 30 9.53 -14.46 -6.87
CA VAL A 30 10.01 -13.08 -6.81
C VAL A 30 11.17 -13.00 -5.83
N ASP A 31 12.24 -12.32 -6.22
CA ASP A 31 13.37 -11.97 -5.37
C ASP A 31 13.51 -10.43 -5.35
N ILE A 32 13.71 -9.82 -4.17
CA ILE A 32 13.65 -8.37 -4.01
C ILE A 32 14.99 -7.84 -3.54
N MET A 33 15.64 -7.03 -4.37
CA MET A 33 16.85 -6.28 -4.03
C MET A 33 16.47 -5.02 -3.25
N VAL A 34 16.52 -5.07 -1.92
CA VAL A 34 16.17 -3.96 -1.03
C VAL A 34 17.40 -3.11 -0.74
N ILE A 35 17.39 -1.85 -1.18
CA ILE A 35 18.54 -0.92 -1.10
C ILE A 35 18.17 0.31 -0.29
N ARG A 36 19.11 0.76 0.53
CA ARG A 36 19.10 2.09 1.17
C ARG A 36 20.48 2.72 1.15
N MET A 37 20.54 4.00 1.48
CA MET A 37 21.82 4.65 1.80
C MET A 37 22.16 4.41 3.27
N LYS A 38 23.46 4.20 3.55
CA LYS A 38 24.02 4.24 4.92
C LYS A 38 23.75 5.61 5.54
N LYS A 39 23.57 5.67 6.87
CA LYS A 39 23.23 6.93 7.59
C LYS A 39 24.22 8.07 7.37
N ASP A 40 25.49 7.76 7.15
CA ASP A 40 26.56 8.73 6.87
C ASP A 40 26.71 9.06 5.38
N LEU A 41 25.88 8.48 4.53
CA LEU A 41 25.86 8.59 3.07
C LEU A 41 27.16 8.11 2.39
N SER A 42 27.96 7.29 3.05
CA SER A 42 29.24 6.81 2.53
C SER A 42 29.08 5.73 1.45
N CYS A 43 28.06 4.88 1.54
CA CYS A 43 27.80 3.79 0.61
C CYS A 43 26.32 3.40 0.58
N MET A 44 25.94 2.61 -0.41
CA MET A 44 24.66 1.88 -0.41
C MET A 44 24.75 0.67 0.53
N GLN A 45 23.60 0.29 1.08
CA GLN A 45 23.41 -0.96 1.83
C GLN A 45 22.33 -1.81 1.18
N ILE A 46 22.52 -3.13 1.21
CA ILE A 46 21.52 -4.12 0.80
C ILE A 46 21.03 -4.90 2.00
N LEU A 47 19.73 -5.16 2.06
CA LEU A 47 19.15 -6.07 3.03
C LEU A 47 19.27 -7.50 2.53
N LEU A 48 19.89 -8.36 3.33
CA LEU A 48 19.97 -9.80 3.06
C LEU A 48 19.36 -10.57 4.22
N ILE A 49 18.70 -11.67 3.91
CA ILE A 49 18.14 -12.62 4.86
C ILE A 49 19.00 -13.90 4.89
N LYS A 50 19.05 -14.57 6.04
CA LYS A 50 19.75 -15.85 6.19
C LYS A 50 18.79 -17.01 6.06
N ARG A 51 18.99 -17.89 5.08
CA ARG A 51 18.09 -19.02 4.79
C ARG A 51 18.05 -20.03 5.92
N LYS A 52 16.84 -20.49 6.28
CA LYS A 52 16.61 -21.55 7.30
C LYS A 52 16.61 -22.95 6.72
N ALA A 53 16.23 -23.11 5.44
CA ALA A 53 15.91 -24.39 4.81
C ALA A 53 16.76 -24.66 3.55
N HIS A 54 16.80 -25.93 3.15
CA HIS A 54 17.35 -26.35 1.86
C HIS A 54 16.48 -25.94 0.67
N PRO A 55 17.07 -25.76 -0.50
CA PRO A 55 18.52 -25.76 -0.79
C PRO A 55 19.19 -24.51 -0.26
N GLU A 56 20.52 -24.48 -0.26
CA GLU A 56 21.33 -23.32 0.11
C GLU A 56 21.14 -22.85 1.57
N ILE A 57 20.93 -23.80 2.50
CA ILE A 57 20.75 -23.53 3.95
C ILE A 57 21.92 -22.74 4.53
N CYS A 58 21.61 -21.78 5.41
CA CYS A 58 22.56 -20.87 6.07
C CYS A 58 23.28 -19.88 5.14
N LYS A 59 23.05 -19.85 3.84
CA LYS A 59 23.52 -18.78 2.96
C LYS A 59 22.66 -17.52 3.08
N TRP A 60 23.27 -16.39 2.77
CA TRP A 60 22.57 -15.13 2.64
C TRP A 60 21.86 -15.05 1.28
N ALA A 61 20.67 -14.47 1.26
CA ALA A 61 19.80 -14.40 0.10
C ALA A 61 19.09 -13.05 0.04
N LEU A 62 18.55 -12.72 -1.11
CA LEU A 62 17.54 -11.67 -1.22
C LEU A 62 16.24 -12.13 -0.55
N PRO A 63 15.46 -11.24 0.05
CA PRO A 63 14.06 -11.52 0.41
C PRO A 63 13.27 -11.96 -0.81
N GLY A 64 12.38 -12.95 -0.65
CA GLY A 64 11.58 -13.42 -1.78
C GLY A 64 11.01 -14.83 -1.59
N GLY A 65 10.07 -15.18 -2.48
CA GLY A 65 9.38 -16.46 -2.41
C GLY A 65 8.57 -16.80 -3.66
N PHE A 66 7.73 -17.82 -3.56
CA PHE A 66 6.89 -18.26 -4.66
C PHE A 66 5.68 -17.34 -4.84
N ILE A 67 5.30 -17.12 -6.11
CA ILE A 67 4.06 -16.44 -6.47
C ILE A 67 2.89 -17.40 -6.27
N ASN A 68 1.87 -16.98 -5.52
CA ASN A 68 0.63 -17.72 -5.38
C ASN A 68 -0.21 -17.64 -6.67
N ILE A 69 -1.11 -18.61 -6.86
CA ILE A 69 -1.87 -18.73 -8.11
C ILE A 69 -2.85 -17.56 -8.35
N ASP A 70 -3.23 -16.87 -7.29
CA ASP A 70 -4.23 -15.80 -7.26
C ASP A 70 -3.65 -14.39 -7.09
N GLU A 71 -2.32 -14.26 -7.12
CA GLU A 71 -1.62 -12.96 -7.03
C GLU A 71 -0.75 -12.67 -8.25
N SER A 72 -0.54 -11.40 -8.55
CA SER A 72 0.43 -10.93 -9.54
C SER A 72 1.85 -10.96 -8.97
N ALA A 73 2.88 -10.90 -9.82
CA ALA A 73 4.27 -10.81 -9.38
C ALA A 73 4.53 -9.57 -8.50
N TYR A 74 3.85 -8.44 -8.75
CA TYR A 74 3.96 -7.24 -7.93
C TYR A 74 3.34 -7.44 -6.54
N GLU A 75 2.15 -8.05 -6.47
CA GLU A 75 1.49 -8.37 -5.20
C GLU A 75 2.31 -9.38 -4.38
N ALA A 76 2.88 -10.41 -5.03
CA ALA A 76 3.80 -11.34 -4.39
C ALA A 76 5.03 -10.62 -3.83
N ALA A 77 5.66 -9.72 -4.59
CA ALA A 77 6.82 -8.96 -4.13
C ALA A 77 6.46 -8.06 -2.92
N CYS A 78 5.30 -7.41 -2.94
CA CYS A 78 4.81 -6.63 -1.78
C CYS A 78 4.56 -7.51 -0.55
N ARG A 79 3.97 -8.69 -0.73
CA ARG A 79 3.70 -9.65 0.35
C ARG A 79 5.00 -10.17 0.95
N GLU A 80 5.91 -10.71 0.14
CA GLU A 80 7.21 -11.25 0.59
C GLU A 80 8.05 -10.18 1.30
N LEU A 81 8.08 -8.95 0.75
CA LEU A 81 8.77 -7.84 1.39
C LEU A 81 8.22 -7.57 2.79
N LYS A 82 6.89 -7.53 2.94
CA LYS A 82 6.23 -7.34 4.23
C LYS A 82 6.48 -8.52 5.19
N GLU A 83 6.34 -9.76 4.71
CA GLU A 83 6.46 -10.96 5.53
C GLU A 83 7.89 -11.18 6.03
N GLU A 84 8.89 -11.01 5.17
CA GLU A 84 10.29 -11.30 5.52
C GLU A 84 11.04 -10.11 6.13
N THR A 85 10.56 -8.87 5.91
CA THR A 85 11.32 -7.68 6.34
C THR A 85 10.48 -6.67 7.11
N SER A 86 9.16 -6.84 7.19
CA SER A 86 8.18 -5.89 7.75
C SER A 86 8.12 -4.53 7.02
N LEU A 87 8.73 -4.40 5.85
CA LEU A 87 8.75 -3.17 5.06
C LEU A 87 7.48 -3.06 4.20
N THR A 88 6.86 -1.87 4.18
CA THR A 88 5.69 -1.57 3.36
C THR A 88 5.76 -0.14 2.81
N GLY A 89 5.03 0.13 1.72
CA GLY A 89 4.92 1.48 1.16
C GLY A 89 6.20 2.05 0.57
N VAL A 90 7.18 1.19 0.23
CA VAL A 90 8.45 1.60 -0.35
C VAL A 90 8.39 1.57 -1.88
N TYR A 91 9.28 2.31 -2.53
CA TYR A 91 9.43 2.22 -3.99
C TYR A 91 9.74 0.78 -4.39
N LEU A 92 8.98 0.23 -5.32
CA LEU A 92 9.14 -1.13 -5.83
C LEU A 92 9.00 -1.13 -7.36
N GLU A 93 10.01 -1.64 -8.05
CA GLU A 93 10.04 -1.72 -9.52
C GLU A 93 10.58 -3.07 -9.96
N GLN A 94 9.98 -3.66 -11.01
CA GLN A 94 10.51 -4.88 -11.64
C GLN A 94 11.87 -4.61 -12.26
N LEU A 95 12.85 -5.44 -11.89
CA LEU A 95 14.22 -5.34 -12.38
C LEU A 95 14.44 -6.16 -13.65
N TYR A 96 14.37 -7.48 -13.51
CA TYR A 96 14.76 -8.44 -14.54
C TYR A 96 14.01 -9.77 -14.36
N THR A 97 13.99 -10.61 -15.40
CA THR A 97 13.48 -11.97 -15.30
C THR A 97 14.65 -12.96 -15.42
N MET A 98 14.97 -13.63 -14.33
CA MET A 98 16.01 -14.66 -14.29
C MET A 98 15.41 -15.99 -14.73
N SER A 99 15.81 -16.48 -15.89
CA SER A 99 15.18 -17.65 -16.52
C SER A 99 16.16 -18.73 -16.97
N LYS A 100 17.37 -18.73 -16.43
CA LYS A 100 18.36 -19.78 -16.71
C LYS A 100 17.84 -21.15 -16.24
N PRO A 101 17.89 -22.22 -17.07
CA PRO A 101 17.25 -23.48 -16.74
C PRO A 101 17.72 -24.13 -15.42
N ASP A 102 18.98 -23.98 -15.10
CA ASP A 102 19.68 -24.59 -13.97
C ASP A 102 19.91 -23.65 -12.79
N ARG A 103 19.18 -22.50 -12.72
CA ARG A 103 19.34 -21.53 -11.62
C ARG A 103 18.95 -22.07 -10.25
N ASP A 104 18.04 -23.03 -10.19
CA ASP A 104 17.59 -23.69 -8.97
C ASP A 104 17.67 -25.22 -9.14
N PRO A 105 18.29 -25.94 -8.18
CA PRO A 105 18.47 -27.39 -8.30
C PRO A 105 17.20 -28.21 -8.08
N ARG A 106 16.11 -27.62 -7.59
CA ARG A 106 14.86 -28.33 -7.29
C ARG A 106 14.05 -28.66 -8.51
N MET A 107 13.90 -27.67 -9.39
CA MET A 107 13.06 -27.76 -10.59
C MET A 107 13.26 -26.53 -11.49
N ARG A 108 12.56 -26.49 -12.62
CA ARG A 108 12.51 -25.30 -13.48
C ARG A 108 11.83 -24.16 -12.74
N ILE A 109 12.59 -23.13 -12.38
CA ILE A 109 12.11 -21.92 -11.71
C ILE A 109 12.45 -20.70 -12.57
N ILE A 110 11.49 -19.80 -12.73
CA ILE A 110 11.67 -18.47 -13.32
C ILE A 110 11.48 -17.45 -12.19
N ASP A 111 12.46 -16.58 -12.01
CA ASP A 111 12.36 -15.50 -11.06
C ASP A 111 12.06 -14.17 -11.74
N ILE A 112 11.14 -13.41 -11.16
CA ILE A 112 10.83 -12.04 -11.52
C ILE A 112 11.40 -11.13 -10.43
N SER A 113 12.64 -10.67 -10.63
CA SER A 113 13.34 -9.86 -9.63
C SER A 113 12.81 -8.43 -9.57
N TYR A 114 12.81 -7.87 -8.37
CA TYR A 114 12.39 -6.49 -8.07
C TYR A 114 13.51 -5.70 -7.39
N ILE A 115 13.45 -4.36 -7.52
CA ILE A 115 14.24 -3.42 -6.73
C ILE A 115 13.30 -2.67 -5.80
N ALA A 116 13.63 -2.63 -4.51
CA ALA A 116 12.99 -1.77 -3.53
C ALA A 116 14.01 -0.73 -3.03
N LEU A 117 13.60 0.54 -2.96
CA LEU A 117 14.45 1.63 -2.50
C LEU A 117 13.84 2.28 -1.26
N LEU A 118 14.70 2.51 -0.26
CA LEU A 118 14.33 3.16 0.99
C LEU A 118 15.17 4.43 1.18
N PRO A 119 14.56 5.54 1.64
CA PRO A 119 15.31 6.73 2.01
C PRO A 119 16.26 6.44 3.18
N TYR A 120 17.38 7.16 3.24
CA TYR A 120 18.24 7.08 4.42
C TYR A 120 17.49 7.58 5.67
N GLY A 121 17.81 7.00 6.83
CA GLY A 121 17.12 7.34 8.07
C GLY A 121 15.72 6.71 8.19
N TYR A 122 15.30 5.86 7.26
CA TYR A 122 14.07 5.08 7.40
C TYR A 122 14.17 4.20 8.66
N GLU A 123 13.29 4.47 9.63
CA GLU A 123 13.42 3.94 11.00
C GLU A 123 12.81 2.54 11.20
N GLN A 124 12.05 2.02 10.23
CA GLN A 124 11.57 0.65 10.35
C GLN A 124 12.77 -0.30 10.35
N THR A 125 13.00 -0.92 11.48
CA THR A 125 13.98 -2.00 11.62
C THR A 125 13.46 -3.18 10.82
N ALA A 126 14.21 -3.59 9.81
CA ALA A 126 13.96 -4.88 9.17
C ALA A 126 14.07 -5.96 10.25
N VAL A 127 12.97 -6.65 10.51
CA VAL A 127 12.90 -7.76 11.45
C VAL A 127 12.80 -9.03 10.62
N ALA A 128 13.66 -10.01 10.92
CA ALA A 128 13.58 -11.30 10.25
C ALA A 128 12.18 -11.90 10.44
N GLY A 129 11.49 -12.20 9.35
CA GLY A 129 10.21 -12.90 9.35
C GLY A 129 10.33 -14.36 9.77
N ASP A 130 9.21 -15.08 9.78
CA ASP A 130 9.12 -16.45 10.29
C ASP A 130 10.04 -17.44 9.55
N ASP A 131 10.36 -17.21 8.28
CA ASP A 131 11.20 -18.07 7.44
C ASP A 131 12.69 -17.67 7.38
N ALA A 132 13.07 -16.51 7.94
CA ALA A 132 14.47 -16.07 8.00
C ALA A 132 15.07 -16.32 9.38
N LYS A 133 16.34 -16.83 9.43
CA LYS A 133 17.12 -16.96 10.68
C LYS A 133 17.63 -15.62 11.18
N ASP A 134 17.87 -14.70 10.25
CA ASP A 134 18.51 -13.41 10.48
C ASP A 134 18.25 -12.50 9.28
N ALA A 135 18.15 -11.21 9.52
CA ALA A 135 18.04 -10.19 8.47
C ALA A 135 19.00 -9.05 8.79
N ARG A 136 19.91 -8.73 7.86
CA ARG A 136 20.97 -7.73 8.10
C ARG A 136 21.20 -6.83 6.91
N TRP A 137 21.66 -5.63 7.19
CA TRP A 137 22.13 -4.68 6.21
C TRP A 137 23.64 -4.88 5.96
N PHE A 138 24.00 -5.08 4.70
CA PHE A 138 25.37 -5.19 4.24
C PHE A 138 25.75 -3.96 3.45
N ASP A 139 26.92 -3.38 3.75
CA ASP A 139 27.52 -2.33 2.95
C ASP A 139 27.91 -2.90 1.58
N ILE A 140 27.62 -2.15 0.51
CA ILE A 140 27.95 -2.52 -0.87
C ILE A 140 29.16 -1.70 -1.32
N ASP A 141 30.15 -2.39 -1.87
CA ASP A 141 31.29 -1.78 -2.55
C ASP A 141 31.45 -2.45 -3.94
N LEU A 142 31.44 -1.62 -4.97
CA LEU A 142 31.65 -2.04 -6.36
C LEU A 142 32.83 -1.25 -6.92
N SER A 143 34.03 -1.74 -6.68
CA SER A 143 35.27 -1.09 -7.08
C SER A 143 36.25 -2.12 -7.65
N ASP A 144 37.11 -1.68 -8.53
CA ASP A 144 38.22 -2.47 -9.12
C ASP A 144 37.79 -3.83 -9.70
N GLY A 145 36.58 -3.93 -10.24
CA GLY A 145 36.04 -5.17 -10.79
C GLY A 145 35.65 -6.20 -9.73
N ILE A 146 35.52 -5.78 -8.48
CA ILE A 146 35.06 -6.59 -7.35
C ILE A 146 33.73 -6.04 -6.83
N LEU A 147 32.74 -6.91 -6.69
CA LEU A 147 31.49 -6.66 -5.98
C LEU A 147 31.61 -7.27 -4.59
N LYS A 148 31.50 -6.43 -3.56
CA LYS A 148 31.64 -6.83 -2.16
C LYS A 148 30.42 -6.44 -1.34
N PHE A 149 30.00 -7.36 -0.49
CA PHE A 149 29.01 -7.14 0.57
C PHE A 149 29.65 -7.39 1.92
N SER A 150 29.55 -6.45 2.84
CA SER A 150 30.16 -6.61 4.17
C SER A 150 29.29 -6.02 5.28
N ASP A 151 29.24 -6.74 6.39
CA ASP A 151 28.83 -6.22 7.69
C ASP A 151 30.00 -6.33 8.68
N ASN A 152 29.74 -6.14 9.97
CA ASN A 152 30.80 -6.25 11.00
C ASN A 152 31.35 -7.67 11.17
N THR A 153 30.75 -8.70 10.59
CA THR A 153 31.01 -10.12 10.87
C THR A 153 31.21 -10.99 9.63
N VAL A 154 30.63 -10.56 8.49
CA VAL A 154 30.58 -11.34 7.24
C VAL A 154 31.11 -10.49 6.10
N GLU A 155 31.89 -11.12 5.22
CA GLU A 155 32.35 -10.51 3.98
C GLU A 155 32.13 -11.49 2.82
N ILE A 156 31.39 -11.05 1.78
CA ILE A 156 31.09 -11.81 0.57
C ILE A 156 31.65 -11.04 -0.61
N LYS A 157 32.46 -11.72 -1.44
CA LYS A 157 33.16 -11.10 -2.57
C LYS A 157 32.94 -11.87 -3.87
N TYR A 158 32.77 -11.11 -4.94
CA TYR A 158 32.70 -11.60 -6.31
C TYR A 158 33.68 -10.84 -7.19
N SER A 159 34.44 -11.55 -8.00
CA SER A 159 35.17 -10.97 -9.12
C SER A 159 34.26 -10.87 -10.33
N LEU A 160 34.21 -9.74 -11.02
CA LEU A 160 33.40 -9.53 -12.20
C LEU A 160 34.16 -10.00 -13.45
N LYS A 161 33.70 -11.09 -14.06
CA LYS A 161 34.21 -11.54 -15.35
C LYS A 161 33.44 -10.87 -16.49
N SER A 162 34.19 -10.27 -17.42
CA SER A 162 33.63 -9.72 -18.64
C SER A 162 33.32 -10.84 -19.65
N GLU A 163 32.09 -10.86 -20.16
CA GLU A 163 31.66 -11.71 -21.26
C GLU A 163 31.16 -10.82 -22.40
N LYS A 164 31.73 -11.02 -23.61
CA LYS A 164 31.36 -10.26 -24.79
C LYS A 164 30.53 -11.12 -25.73
N PHE A 165 29.40 -10.63 -26.16
CA PHE A 165 28.57 -11.29 -27.14
C PHE A 165 28.05 -10.32 -28.20
N LYS A 166 27.79 -10.84 -29.38
CA LYS A 166 27.24 -10.06 -30.48
C LYS A 166 25.72 -9.92 -30.32
N ASN A 167 25.25 -8.70 -30.29
CA ASN A 167 23.81 -8.40 -30.26
C ASN A 167 23.47 -7.49 -31.45
N GLY A 168 22.92 -8.11 -32.51
CA GLY A 168 22.74 -7.43 -33.79
C GLY A 168 24.08 -7.02 -34.41
N ILE A 169 24.26 -5.71 -34.65
CA ILE A 169 25.48 -5.14 -35.24
C ILE A 169 26.51 -4.69 -34.21
N ILE A 170 26.15 -4.69 -32.93
CA ILE A 170 27.03 -4.25 -31.84
C ILE A 170 27.55 -5.42 -31.01
N THR A 171 28.70 -5.24 -30.38
CA THR A 171 29.20 -6.14 -29.34
C THR A 171 28.82 -5.56 -28.00
N VAL A 172 28.08 -6.34 -27.20
CA VAL A 172 27.68 -6.00 -25.84
C VAL A 172 28.61 -6.70 -24.86
N GLU A 173 29.04 -6.00 -23.83
CA GLU A 173 29.83 -6.54 -22.74
C GLU A 173 28.96 -6.68 -21.48
N ASN A 174 28.81 -7.91 -21.00
CA ASN A 174 28.15 -8.23 -19.76
C ASN A 174 29.15 -8.63 -18.71
N PHE A 175 28.80 -8.46 -17.44
CA PHE A 175 29.60 -8.89 -16.31
C PHE A 175 28.90 -10.01 -15.54
N VAL A 176 29.66 -11.07 -15.24
CA VAL A 176 29.18 -12.22 -14.47
C VAL A 176 29.95 -12.25 -13.14
N PRO A 177 29.27 -12.21 -11.99
CA PRO A 177 29.91 -12.30 -10.68
C PRO A 177 30.34 -13.74 -10.40
N VAL A 178 31.63 -13.94 -10.13
CA VAL A 178 32.24 -15.22 -9.75
C VAL A 178 32.70 -15.10 -8.32
N SER A 179 32.17 -15.95 -7.43
CA SER A 179 32.55 -15.93 -6.02
C SER A 179 34.02 -16.17 -5.82
N ILE A 180 34.67 -15.32 -5.01
CA ILE A 180 36.10 -15.41 -4.62
C ILE A 180 36.29 -15.45 -3.10
N SER A 181 35.21 -15.47 -2.32
CA SER A 181 35.21 -15.67 -0.87
C SER A 181 34.62 -17.04 -0.50
N SER A 182 34.85 -17.47 0.73
CA SER A 182 34.30 -18.71 1.29
C SER A 182 32.78 -18.65 1.39
N GLU A 183 32.24 -17.44 1.60
CA GLU A 183 30.78 -17.15 1.63
C GLU A 183 30.34 -16.65 0.26
N ALA A 184 29.14 -17.05 -0.14
CA ALA A 184 28.46 -16.58 -1.35
C ALA A 184 26.97 -16.41 -1.07
N LEU A 185 26.31 -15.55 -1.86
CA LEU A 185 24.85 -15.49 -1.85
C LEU A 185 24.25 -16.80 -2.38
N ALA A 186 23.04 -17.10 -1.96
CA ALA A 186 22.30 -18.25 -2.46
C ALA A 186 22.02 -18.09 -3.96
N PHE A 187 21.91 -19.21 -4.66
CA PHE A 187 21.54 -19.28 -6.08
C PHE A 187 22.31 -18.28 -6.98
N ASP A 188 21.61 -17.59 -7.84
CA ASP A 188 22.11 -16.54 -8.73
C ASP A 188 21.86 -15.11 -8.20
N HIS A 189 21.60 -14.95 -6.88
CA HIS A 189 21.33 -13.65 -6.29
C HIS A 189 22.47 -12.62 -6.47
N GLY A 190 23.70 -13.07 -6.56
CA GLY A 190 24.83 -12.20 -6.92
C GLY A 190 24.66 -11.54 -8.27
N GLN A 191 24.12 -12.25 -9.27
CA GLN A 191 23.81 -11.70 -10.59
C GLN A 191 22.63 -10.71 -10.52
N ILE A 192 21.56 -11.05 -9.78
CA ILE A 192 20.41 -10.16 -9.58
C ILE A 192 20.88 -8.82 -9.01
N VAL A 193 21.74 -8.86 -7.97
CA VAL A 193 22.25 -7.62 -7.35
C VAL A 193 23.11 -6.82 -8.33
N LEU A 194 23.96 -7.45 -9.10
CA LEU A 194 24.77 -6.76 -10.09
C LEU A 194 23.92 -6.06 -11.15
N GLU A 195 22.91 -6.75 -11.70
CA GLU A 195 21.92 -6.17 -12.65
C GLU A 195 21.18 -4.98 -12.02
N GLY A 196 20.78 -5.10 -10.76
CA GLY A 196 20.12 -4.03 -10.02
C GLY A 196 21.00 -2.80 -9.83
N LEU A 197 22.26 -2.97 -9.42
CA LEU A 197 23.21 -1.86 -9.25
C LEU A 197 23.46 -1.15 -10.58
N MET A 198 23.65 -1.90 -11.67
CA MET A 198 23.81 -1.30 -13.01
C MET A 198 22.54 -0.57 -13.46
N ARG A 199 21.36 -1.12 -13.17
CA ARG A 199 20.06 -0.47 -13.48
C ARG A 199 19.90 0.85 -12.71
N ILE A 200 20.13 0.86 -11.40
CA ILE A 200 20.02 2.06 -10.55
C ILE A 200 20.98 3.14 -11.03
N LYS A 201 22.25 2.76 -11.26
CA LYS A 201 23.30 3.66 -11.78
C LYS A 201 22.86 4.33 -13.09
N ASN A 202 22.42 3.54 -14.07
CA ASN A 202 22.00 4.06 -15.37
C ASN A 202 20.74 4.96 -15.23
N LYS A 203 19.73 4.53 -14.45
CA LYS A 203 18.50 5.30 -14.25
C LYS A 203 18.74 6.62 -13.51
N ALA A 204 19.71 6.69 -12.59
CA ALA A 204 20.05 7.92 -11.89
C ALA A 204 20.47 9.07 -12.83
N GLU A 205 20.96 8.74 -14.03
CA GLU A 205 21.37 9.74 -15.00
C GLU A 205 20.21 10.45 -15.71
N TYR A 206 19.02 9.79 -15.85
CA TYR A 206 17.91 10.32 -16.66
C TYR A 206 16.53 10.22 -15.99
N THR A 207 16.44 9.74 -14.76
CA THR A 207 15.18 9.68 -14.00
C THR A 207 15.33 10.24 -12.58
N GLY A 208 14.20 10.47 -11.91
CA GLY A 208 14.14 10.87 -10.49
C GLY A 208 14.36 9.73 -9.50
N ILE A 209 14.95 8.58 -9.89
CA ILE A 209 15.12 7.41 -9.01
C ILE A 209 15.87 7.75 -7.72
N VAL A 210 16.82 8.69 -7.76
CA VAL A 210 17.62 9.13 -6.62
C VAL A 210 16.78 9.67 -5.46
N TYR A 211 15.61 10.27 -5.76
CA TYR A 211 14.72 10.82 -4.74
C TYR A 211 14.06 9.76 -3.85
N ASN A 212 14.05 8.49 -4.27
CA ASN A 212 13.58 7.38 -3.42
C ASN A 212 14.63 6.94 -2.36
N LEU A 213 15.84 7.46 -2.41
CA LEU A 213 16.92 7.16 -1.47
C LEU A 213 17.19 8.29 -0.47
N VAL A 214 16.49 9.41 -0.60
CA VAL A 214 16.56 10.54 0.34
C VAL A 214 15.21 10.70 1.04
N PRO A 215 15.17 11.24 2.27
CA PRO A 215 13.92 11.61 2.91
C PRO A 215 13.10 12.58 2.03
N PRO A 216 11.80 12.69 2.26
CA PRO A 216 10.92 13.63 1.55
C PRO A 216 11.41 15.08 1.56
N GLU A 217 12.12 15.46 2.59
CA GLU A 217 12.77 16.74 2.77
C GLU A 217 14.27 16.51 2.92
N PHE A 218 15.05 17.13 2.05
CA PHE A 218 16.50 16.91 1.95
C PHE A 218 17.26 18.20 1.66
N THR A 219 18.56 18.17 1.89
CA THR A 219 19.48 19.21 1.44
C THR A 219 20.15 18.85 0.11
N ILE A 220 20.48 19.85 -0.71
CA ILE A 220 21.21 19.57 -1.98
C ILE A 220 22.56 18.87 -1.76
N PRO A 221 23.38 19.22 -0.74
CA PRO A 221 24.60 18.48 -0.47
C PRO A 221 24.37 17.00 -0.20
N ASP A 222 23.34 16.62 0.57
CA ASP A 222 23.05 15.23 0.86
C ASP A 222 22.52 14.49 -0.38
N LEU A 223 21.63 15.11 -1.16
CA LEU A 223 21.16 14.55 -2.43
C LEU A 223 22.32 14.37 -3.42
N GLN A 224 23.26 15.32 -3.51
CA GLN A 224 24.45 15.21 -4.36
C GLN A 224 25.32 14.01 -3.94
N GLN A 225 25.56 13.85 -2.64
CA GLN A 225 26.33 12.72 -2.12
C GLN A 225 25.68 11.37 -2.47
N VAL A 226 24.34 11.25 -2.28
CA VAL A 226 23.60 10.06 -2.69
C VAL A 226 23.75 9.79 -4.18
N TYR A 227 23.62 10.81 -5.01
CA TYR A 227 23.79 10.70 -6.46
C TYR A 227 25.19 10.25 -6.84
N GLU A 228 26.26 10.83 -6.24
CA GLU A 228 27.65 10.46 -6.49
C GLU A 228 27.96 9.01 -6.12
N VAL A 229 27.40 8.53 -5.01
CA VAL A 229 27.52 7.11 -4.60
C VAL A 229 26.84 6.20 -5.63
N LEU A 230 25.65 6.56 -6.12
CA LEU A 230 24.93 5.77 -7.13
C LEU A 230 25.70 5.64 -8.45
N ILE A 231 26.24 6.77 -8.95
CA ILE A 231 26.95 6.76 -10.24
C ILE A 231 28.42 6.34 -10.13
N GLY A 232 28.96 6.26 -8.89
CA GLY A 232 30.34 5.85 -8.61
C GLY A 232 31.40 6.88 -9.03
N LYS A 233 31.05 8.17 -9.14
CA LYS A 233 31.98 9.26 -9.50
C LYS A 233 31.52 10.59 -8.92
N PRO A 234 32.45 11.51 -8.58
CA PRO A 234 32.10 12.85 -8.13
C PRO A 234 31.47 13.68 -9.26
N VAL A 235 30.61 14.61 -8.89
CA VAL A 235 29.95 15.54 -9.81
C VAL A 235 30.19 16.97 -9.40
N TYR A 236 30.45 17.85 -10.39
CA TYR A 236 30.65 19.26 -10.11
C TYR A 236 29.37 19.90 -9.55
N PRO A 237 29.42 20.58 -8.37
CA PRO A 237 28.24 21.05 -7.65
C PRO A 237 27.31 21.95 -8.47
N LYS A 238 27.85 22.80 -9.35
CA LYS A 238 27.05 23.66 -10.21
C LYS A 238 26.26 22.83 -11.23
N ALA A 239 26.94 21.89 -11.91
CA ALA A 239 26.31 21.04 -12.91
C ALA A 239 25.20 20.17 -12.29
N PHE A 240 25.45 19.68 -11.05
CA PHE A 240 24.42 18.93 -10.32
C PHE A 240 23.20 19.79 -9.98
N ARG A 241 23.40 21.01 -9.48
CA ARG A 241 22.30 21.95 -9.20
C ARG A 241 21.51 22.29 -10.46
N ASP A 242 22.19 22.58 -11.56
CA ASP A 242 21.53 22.86 -12.84
C ASP A 242 20.70 21.65 -13.32
N LYS A 243 21.20 20.42 -13.10
CA LYS A 243 20.49 19.16 -13.43
C LYS A 243 19.18 18.98 -12.66
N ILE A 244 19.15 19.34 -11.38
CA ILE A 244 18.00 19.09 -10.49
C ILE A 244 17.07 20.29 -10.30
N SER A 245 17.38 21.44 -10.91
CA SER A 245 16.70 22.72 -10.66
C SER A 245 15.19 22.67 -10.89
N ASP A 246 14.77 21.93 -11.91
CA ASP A 246 13.37 21.80 -12.29
C ASP A 246 12.62 20.71 -11.52
N ASP A 247 13.37 19.88 -10.79
CA ASP A 247 12.83 18.72 -10.06
C ASP A 247 12.49 19.03 -8.61
N ILE A 248 12.99 20.14 -8.04
CA ILE A 248 12.94 20.40 -6.60
C ILE A 248 12.28 21.75 -6.25
N ILE A 249 11.55 21.76 -5.13
CA ILE A 249 10.91 22.95 -4.57
C ILE A 249 11.62 23.33 -3.27
N PRO A 250 12.07 24.61 -3.10
CA PRO A 250 12.66 25.07 -1.85
C PRO A 250 11.60 25.15 -0.74
N LEU A 251 11.98 24.74 0.46
CA LEU A 251 11.19 24.93 1.67
C LEU A 251 11.79 26.09 2.48
N ASN A 252 10.94 26.86 3.17
CA ASN A 252 11.38 28.02 3.98
C ASN A 252 12.05 27.58 5.29
N LYS A 253 13.01 26.64 5.22
CA LYS A 253 13.79 26.14 6.35
C LYS A 253 15.20 25.78 5.94
N THR A 254 16.08 25.73 6.92
CA THR A 254 17.48 25.30 6.75
C THR A 254 17.79 24.18 7.73
N GLU A 255 18.61 23.23 7.31
CA GLU A 255 19.10 22.12 8.13
C GLU A 255 20.61 21.95 7.92
N LYS A 256 21.28 21.30 8.88
CA LYS A 256 22.69 20.93 8.74
C LYS A 256 22.77 19.64 7.91
N PRO A 257 23.40 19.64 6.73
CA PRO A 257 23.61 18.44 5.95
C PRO A 257 24.41 17.39 6.71
N ILE A 258 24.16 16.12 6.43
CA ILE A 258 24.96 14.99 6.94
C ILE A 258 26.44 15.16 6.48
N THR A 259 26.60 15.52 5.21
CA THR A 259 27.92 15.67 4.56
C THR A 259 28.53 17.04 4.74
N GLY A 260 27.78 18.01 5.28
CA GLY A 260 28.17 19.42 5.34
C GLY A 260 28.45 19.96 6.75
N ARG A 261 29.24 21.04 6.81
CA ARG A 261 29.52 21.75 8.08
C ARG A 261 28.62 22.97 8.30
N ARG A 262 28.04 23.54 7.23
CA ARG A 262 27.21 24.74 7.27
C ARG A 262 25.75 24.40 7.07
N MET A 263 24.85 25.24 7.60
CA MET A 263 23.41 25.14 7.32
C MET A 263 23.15 25.27 5.81
N ALA A 264 22.25 24.47 5.30
CA ALA A 264 21.83 24.49 3.90
C ALA A 264 20.30 24.57 3.81
N SER A 265 19.79 25.16 2.75
CA SER A 265 18.34 25.17 2.46
C SER A 265 17.85 23.77 2.23
N VAL A 266 16.62 23.52 2.67
CA VAL A 266 15.91 22.25 2.51
C VAL A 266 14.99 22.32 1.32
N TYR A 267 14.88 21.24 0.60
CA TYR A 267 14.09 21.07 -0.61
C TYR A 267 13.22 19.83 -0.54
N ARG A 268 12.25 19.76 -1.43
CA ARG A 268 11.37 18.63 -1.66
C ARG A 268 11.32 18.34 -3.16
N TYR A 269 11.18 17.07 -3.54
CA TYR A 269 10.95 16.66 -4.93
C TYR A 269 9.57 17.12 -5.40
N ILE A 270 9.48 17.72 -6.60
CA ILE A 270 8.25 18.35 -7.12
C ILE A 270 7.11 17.34 -7.31
N ASN A 271 7.43 16.12 -7.79
CA ASN A 271 6.47 15.06 -8.05
C ASN A 271 6.30 14.10 -6.86
N LEU A 272 6.73 14.52 -5.66
CA LEU A 272 6.53 13.70 -4.47
C LEU A 272 5.04 13.54 -4.20
N ASP A 273 4.58 12.30 -4.13
CA ASP A 273 3.23 11.99 -3.65
C ASP A 273 3.14 12.34 -2.16
N THR A 274 2.58 13.52 -1.89
CA THR A 274 2.43 14.00 -0.51
C THR A 274 1.33 13.28 0.26
N SER A 275 0.51 12.45 -0.40
CA SER A 275 -0.53 11.66 0.26
C SER A 275 0.07 10.63 1.22
N GLN A 276 1.24 10.08 0.90
CA GLN A 276 1.96 9.16 1.78
C GLN A 276 2.74 9.88 2.89
N LEU A 277 3.28 11.07 2.63
CA LEU A 277 3.99 11.87 3.65
C LEU A 277 3.09 12.32 4.79
N GLU A 278 1.84 12.52 4.49
CA GLU A 278 0.85 12.84 5.51
C GLU A 278 0.53 11.66 6.43
N SER A 279 0.86 10.41 6.01
CA SER A 279 0.67 9.19 6.80
C SER A 279 1.87 8.82 7.69
N GLU A 280 3.09 9.29 7.40
CA GLU A 280 4.32 8.87 8.12
C GLU A 280 4.69 9.71 9.35
N LYS A 281 4.17 10.92 9.50
CA LYS A 281 4.17 11.56 10.82
C LYS A 281 2.96 11.02 11.56
N PRO A 282 3.11 10.39 12.75
CA PRO A 282 1.97 10.21 13.63
C PRO A 282 1.48 11.63 13.92
N ARG A 283 0.48 12.09 13.14
CA ARG A 283 -0.21 13.34 13.44
C ARG A 283 -0.69 13.17 14.86
N GLU A 284 -0.20 14.01 15.75
CA GLU A 284 -0.78 14.09 17.09
C GLU A 284 -2.27 14.24 16.86
N LYS A 285 -3.02 13.15 17.12
CA LYS A 285 -4.43 13.08 16.72
C LYS A 285 -5.14 14.22 17.41
N LYS A 286 -5.64 15.16 16.63
CA LYS A 286 -6.16 16.46 17.05
C LYS A 286 -7.29 16.33 18.05
N TYR A 287 -8.02 15.21 17.99
CA TYR A 287 -9.19 14.96 18.84
C TYR A 287 -9.05 13.61 19.54
N VAL A 288 -9.73 13.47 20.68
CA VAL A 288 -9.72 12.21 21.43
C VAL A 288 -10.70 11.22 20.83
N ASN A 289 -11.95 11.64 20.60
CA ASN A 289 -13.02 10.76 20.14
C ASN A 289 -13.72 11.34 18.90
N GLY A 290 -13.87 10.53 17.87
CA GLY A 290 -14.69 10.78 16.69
C GLY A 290 -15.89 9.84 16.65
N VAL A 291 -17.03 10.31 16.17
CA VAL A 291 -18.24 9.51 16.02
C VAL A 291 -18.81 9.73 14.62
N ILE A 292 -19.21 8.65 13.97
CA ILE A 292 -19.83 8.64 12.66
C ILE A 292 -21.14 7.86 12.77
N LEU A 293 -22.23 8.43 12.27
CA LEU A 293 -23.51 7.74 12.15
C LEU A 293 -23.78 7.44 10.68
N THR A 294 -23.99 6.19 10.35
CA THR A 294 -24.37 5.75 9.00
C THR A 294 -25.43 4.67 9.06
N ARG A 295 -26.26 4.58 8.01
CA ARG A 295 -27.18 3.44 7.84
C ARG A 295 -26.51 2.28 7.11
N ALA A 296 -25.48 2.55 6.29
CA ALA A 296 -24.81 1.57 5.43
C ALA A 296 -25.77 0.74 4.56
N GLN A 297 -26.68 1.39 3.81
CA GLN A 297 -27.78 0.77 3.05
C GLN A 297 -27.64 0.94 1.51
N PRO A 298 -26.63 0.36 0.81
CA PRO A 298 -25.48 -0.33 1.36
C PRO A 298 -24.32 0.61 1.72
N PHE A 299 -23.25 0.06 2.29
CA PHE A 299 -22.00 0.78 2.49
C PHE A 299 -21.37 1.14 1.14
N HIS A 300 -20.63 2.25 1.05
CA HIS A 300 -19.98 2.73 -0.18
C HIS A 300 -18.73 3.55 0.12
N ASN A 301 -17.95 3.88 -0.91
CA ASN A 301 -16.66 4.58 -0.78
C ASN A 301 -16.77 5.94 -0.05
N GLY A 302 -17.92 6.64 -0.16
CA GLY A 302 -18.16 7.86 0.61
C GLY A 302 -18.18 7.63 2.12
N HIS A 303 -18.76 6.52 2.61
CA HIS A 303 -18.71 6.18 4.03
C HIS A 303 -17.28 5.84 4.47
N LEU A 304 -16.54 5.07 3.67
CA LEU A 304 -15.17 4.71 3.95
C LEU A 304 -14.26 5.93 4.06
N SER A 305 -14.42 6.90 3.16
CA SER A 305 -13.65 8.14 3.16
C SER A 305 -13.80 8.94 4.46
N ILE A 306 -15.04 9.06 4.99
CA ILE A 306 -15.27 9.76 6.24
C ILE A 306 -14.68 9.01 7.42
N ILE A 307 -14.77 7.68 7.42
CA ILE A 307 -14.17 6.86 8.48
C ILE A 307 -12.64 7.02 8.46
N LYS A 308 -12.01 6.99 7.28
CA LYS A 308 -10.56 7.25 7.14
C LYS A 308 -10.17 8.64 7.64
N GLN A 309 -10.95 9.67 7.30
CA GLN A 309 -10.73 11.03 7.81
C GLN A 309 -10.82 11.07 9.34
N ALA A 310 -11.89 10.54 9.93
CA ALA A 310 -12.04 10.52 11.37
C ALA A 310 -10.92 9.71 12.06
N ALA A 311 -10.52 8.58 11.49
CA ALA A 311 -9.43 7.76 12.00
C ALA A 311 -8.07 8.46 11.96
N SER A 312 -7.83 9.34 10.98
CA SER A 312 -6.62 10.15 10.89
C SER A 312 -6.60 11.29 11.92
N GLU A 313 -7.75 11.85 12.28
CA GLU A 313 -7.88 13.02 13.15
C GLU A 313 -8.12 12.68 14.64
N CYS A 314 -8.68 11.48 14.94
CA CYS A 314 -9.12 11.09 16.27
C CYS A 314 -8.33 9.90 16.83
N LYS A 315 -8.04 9.90 18.15
CA LYS A 315 -7.42 8.77 18.84
C LYS A 315 -8.32 7.53 18.82
N ASN A 316 -9.63 7.73 19.01
CA ASN A 316 -10.66 6.69 18.96
C ASN A 316 -11.78 7.13 18.03
N VAL A 317 -12.31 6.21 17.24
CA VAL A 317 -13.45 6.45 16.34
C VAL A 317 -14.52 5.40 16.60
N LEU A 318 -15.76 5.85 16.76
CA LEU A 318 -16.92 5.00 16.88
C LEU A 318 -17.79 5.14 15.63
N VAL A 319 -17.95 4.07 14.88
CA VAL A 319 -18.88 3.97 13.76
C VAL A 319 -20.18 3.37 14.29
N VAL A 320 -21.25 4.14 14.21
CA VAL A 320 -22.59 3.73 14.63
C VAL A 320 -23.42 3.40 13.39
N ILE A 321 -23.85 2.15 13.27
CA ILE A 321 -24.76 1.71 12.22
C ILE A 321 -26.20 1.87 12.73
N GLY A 322 -26.87 2.93 12.28
CA GLY A 322 -28.24 3.25 12.69
C GLY A 322 -29.30 2.36 12.05
N SER A 323 -30.54 2.52 12.50
CA SER A 323 -31.73 1.76 12.04
C SER A 323 -31.47 0.24 12.09
N ALA A 324 -30.88 -0.23 13.20
CA ALA A 324 -30.50 -1.63 13.34
C ALA A 324 -31.70 -2.59 13.36
N ASN A 325 -32.86 -2.10 13.82
CA ASN A 325 -34.12 -2.84 13.86
C ASN A 325 -34.96 -2.74 12.58
N LYS A 326 -34.42 -2.12 11.51
CA LYS A 326 -35.14 -1.95 10.23
C LYS A 326 -34.47 -2.71 9.10
N ASN A 327 -35.21 -3.56 8.43
CA ASN A 327 -34.83 -4.30 7.24
C ASN A 327 -36.03 -4.61 6.34
N GLY A 328 -35.77 -5.11 5.14
CA GLY A 328 -36.82 -5.58 4.21
C GLY A 328 -37.68 -4.47 3.58
N THR A 329 -37.33 -3.20 3.77
CA THR A 329 -38.01 -2.07 3.13
C THR A 329 -37.15 -1.45 2.04
N LYS A 330 -37.73 -0.76 1.05
CA LYS A 330 -36.95 -0.10 0.00
C LYS A 330 -35.92 0.91 0.52
N ARG A 331 -36.20 1.54 1.66
CA ARG A 331 -35.28 2.47 2.33
C ARG A 331 -34.20 1.77 3.15
N ASN A 332 -34.54 0.62 3.74
CA ASN A 332 -33.63 -0.19 4.57
C ASN A 332 -33.68 -1.66 4.09
N PRO A 333 -33.18 -1.97 2.89
CA PRO A 333 -33.28 -3.31 2.31
C PRO A 333 -32.43 -4.35 3.02
N PHE A 334 -31.31 -3.95 3.61
CA PHE A 334 -30.29 -4.87 4.10
C PHE A 334 -30.35 -5.03 5.62
N PRO A 335 -30.34 -6.29 6.14
CA PRO A 335 -30.36 -6.58 7.58
C PRO A 335 -29.09 -6.09 8.28
N ILE A 336 -29.21 -5.83 9.59
CA ILE A 336 -28.10 -5.27 10.39
C ILE A 336 -26.88 -6.20 10.44
N GLU A 337 -27.08 -7.51 10.48
CA GLU A 337 -26.04 -8.51 10.51
C GLU A 337 -25.14 -8.37 9.29
N TYR A 338 -25.74 -8.34 8.09
CA TYR A 338 -25.01 -8.13 6.83
C TYR A 338 -24.28 -6.77 6.83
N ARG A 339 -24.98 -5.68 7.19
CA ARG A 339 -24.37 -4.35 7.19
C ARG A 339 -23.17 -4.23 8.11
N LYS A 340 -23.26 -4.83 9.30
CA LYS A 340 -22.19 -4.83 10.29
C LYS A 340 -21.01 -5.67 9.83
N ASP A 341 -21.26 -6.87 9.33
CA ASP A 341 -20.20 -7.77 8.83
C ASP A 341 -19.43 -7.15 7.68
N VAL A 342 -20.12 -6.51 6.74
CA VAL A 342 -19.47 -5.83 5.61
C VAL A 342 -18.61 -4.67 6.08
N VAL A 343 -19.14 -3.81 6.98
CA VAL A 343 -18.36 -2.68 7.52
C VAL A 343 -17.12 -3.17 8.26
N GLU A 344 -17.26 -4.17 9.12
CA GLU A 344 -16.13 -4.73 9.85
C GLU A 344 -15.10 -5.39 8.92
N LYS A 345 -15.55 -6.14 7.90
CA LYS A 345 -14.70 -6.77 6.87
C LYS A 345 -13.87 -5.73 6.13
N ILE A 346 -14.51 -4.64 5.68
CA ILE A 346 -13.84 -3.54 4.98
C ILE A 346 -12.82 -2.85 5.90
N LEU A 347 -13.22 -2.54 7.14
CA LEU A 347 -12.33 -1.88 8.09
C LEU A 347 -11.15 -2.75 8.53
N ARG A 348 -11.28 -4.07 8.50
CA ARG A 348 -10.15 -5.03 8.70
C ARG A 348 -9.20 -4.98 7.50
N ALA A 349 -9.72 -5.00 6.27
CA ALA A 349 -8.92 -4.90 5.06
C ALA A 349 -8.15 -3.57 4.96
N GLU A 350 -8.70 -2.50 5.56
CA GLU A 350 -8.07 -1.18 5.65
C GLU A 350 -7.21 -0.98 6.91
N GLU A 351 -6.99 -2.05 7.71
CA GLU A 351 -6.21 -2.05 8.97
C GLU A 351 -6.73 -1.05 10.03
N LEU A 352 -7.99 -0.65 9.94
CA LEU A 352 -8.61 0.32 10.85
C LEU A 352 -9.35 -0.35 12.02
N TYR A 353 -9.93 -1.54 11.81
CA TYR A 353 -10.75 -2.23 12.81
C TYR A 353 -9.90 -2.73 13.98
N GLY A 354 -10.28 -2.34 15.20
CA GLY A 354 -9.56 -2.73 16.42
C GLY A 354 -8.27 -1.92 16.69
N ALA A 355 -7.73 -1.19 15.72
CA ALA A 355 -6.59 -0.29 15.93
C ALA A 355 -7.06 0.98 16.69
N ASN A 356 -7.97 1.74 16.04
CA ASN A 356 -8.60 2.91 16.67
C ASN A 356 -10.06 3.11 16.26
N VAL A 357 -10.64 2.17 15.51
CA VAL A 357 -12.03 2.20 15.03
C VAL A 357 -12.81 1.04 15.61
N GLN A 358 -13.96 1.36 16.22
CA GLN A 358 -14.94 0.40 16.72
C GLN A 358 -16.25 0.56 15.95
N VAL A 359 -17.02 -0.53 15.83
CA VAL A 359 -18.33 -0.54 15.16
C VAL A 359 -19.39 -1.04 16.13
N ILE A 360 -20.46 -0.26 16.25
CA ILE A 360 -21.67 -0.68 16.98
C ILE A 360 -22.91 -0.54 16.09
N SER A 361 -23.96 -1.25 16.44
CA SER A 361 -25.30 -1.09 15.86
C SER A 361 -26.23 -0.38 16.84
N LEU A 362 -27.09 0.51 16.35
CA LEU A 362 -28.06 1.24 17.15
C LEU A 362 -29.44 1.14 16.50
N SER A 363 -30.42 0.64 17.25
CA SER A 363 -31.83 0.59 16.81
C SER A 363 -32.44 1.99 16.82
N ASP A 364 -33.33 2.26 15.89
CA ASP A 364 -34.15 3.46 15.97
C ASP A 364 -35.12 3.33 17.16
N TRP A 365 -35.35 4.43 17.83
CA TRP A 365 -36.39 4.50 18.83
C TRP A 365 -37.73 4.43 18.10
N SER A 366 -38.59 3.49 18.52
CA SER A 366 -39.90 3.24 17.89
C SER A 366 -40.91 4.35 18.24
N MET A 367 -40.87 5.49 17.53
CA MET A 367 -41.91 6.50 17.60
C MET A 367 -42.44 6.77 16.19
N GLU A 368 -43.75 6.77 16.06
CA GLU A 368 -44.47 6.89 14.78
C GLU A 368 -44.28 8.24 14.09
N ASN A 369 -43.77 9.29 14.77
CA ASN A 369 -43.54 10.63 14.24
C ASN A 369 -42.09 11.10 14.53
N ALA A 370 -41.13 10.65 13.74
CA ALA A 370 -39.70 10.99 13.91
C ALA A 370 -39.39 12.50 13.85
N ALA A 371 -40.20 13.30 13.19
CA ALA A 371 -40.01 14.76 13.07
C ALA A 371 -40.30 15.52 14.38
N GLU A 372 -41.19 15.01 15.21
CA GLU A 372 -41.64 15.66 16.46
C GLU A 372 -40.71 15.39 17.65
N TYR A 373 -39.92 14.26 17.60
CA TYR A 373 -39.07 13.77 18.67
C TYR A 373 -37.60 13.73 18.31
N VAL A 374 -37.16 14.61 17.43
CA VAL A 374 -35.76 14.64 16.94
C VAL A 374 -34.73 14.84 18.07
N LYS A 375 -35.09 15.65 19.09
CA LYS A 375 -34.20 15.93 20.23
C LYS A 375 -34.14 14.79 21.23
N GLU A 376 -35.18 14.05 21.41
CA GLU A 376 -35.24 12.85 22.23
C GLU A 376 -34.40 11.76 21.59
N TRP A 377 -34.49 11.59 20.27
CA TRP A 377 -33.60 10.69 19.51
C TRP A 377 -32.14 11.12 19.62
N GLY A 378 -31.82 12.40 19.49
CA GLY A 378 -30.49 12.94 19.65
C GLY A 378 -29.93 12.69 21.07
N THR A 379 -30.77 12.79 22.09
CA THR A 379 -30.42 12.47 23.48
C THR A 379 -30.15 10.97 23.65
N PHE A 380 -30.99 10.12 23.08
CA PHE A 380 -30.79 8.67 23.07
C PHE A 380 -29.49 8.28 22.37
N PHE A 381 -29.24 8.82 21.16
CA PHE A 381 -27.99 8.62 20.43
C PHE A 381 -26.77 9.05 21.28
N TYR A 382 -26.80 10.25 21.84
CA TYR A 382 -25.72 10.77 22.68
C TYR A 382 -25.43 9.86 23.87
N CYS A 383 -26.43 9.42 24.61
CA CYS A 383 -26.25 8.54 25.77
C CYS A 383 -25.61 7.20 25.38
N ASN A 384 -26.06 6.59 24.28
CA ASN A 384 -25.47 5.33 23.80
C ASN A 384 -23.99 5.51 23.38
N VAL A 385 -23.68 6.59 22.66
CA VAL A 385 -22.31 6.91 22.29
C VAL A 385 -21.44 7.12 23.52
N VAL A 386 -21.87 7.93 24.47
CA VAL A 386 -21.12 8.22 25.72
C VAL A 386 -20.87 6.96 26.53
N ASN A 387 -21.83 6.05 26.60
CA ASN A 387 -21.66 4.75 27.30
C ASN A 387 -20.56 3.90 26.68
N VAL A 388 -20.41 3.94 25.36
CA VAL A 388 -19.38 3.16 24.65
C VAL A 388 -18.01 3.81 24.74
N ILE A 389 -17.90 5.13 24.50
CA ILE A 389 -16.62 5.83 24.47
C ILE A 389 -16.12 6.21 25.87
N GLY A 390 -16.94 6.11 26.91
CA GLY A 390 -16.60 6.45 28.29
C GLY A 390 -16.27 7.93 28.54
N LYS A 391 -16.60 8.82 27.59
CA LYS A 391 -16.31 10.26 27.64
C LYS A 391 -17.52 11.07 27.14
N LYS A 392 -17.77 12.22 27.78
CA LYS A 392 -18.92 13.07 27.43
C LYS A 392 -18.75 13.83 26.12
N SER A 393 -17.51 14.09 25.65
CA SER A 393 -17.26 14.95 24.49
C SER A 393 -16.66 14.17 23.32
N PHE A 394 -17.15 14.46 22.11
CA PHE A 394 -16.67 13.88 20.87
C PHE A 394 -16.90 14.81 19.66
N ILE A 395 -16.16 14.57 18.57
CA ILE A 395 -16.40 15.17 17.27
C ILE A 395 -17.39 14.29 16.52
N PHE A 396 -18.49 14.86 16.07
CA PHE A 396 -19.50 14.19 15.26
C PHE A 396 -19.27 14.55 13.79
N TYR A 397 -18.81 13.57 13.00
CA TYR A 397 -18.58 13.73 11.56
C TYR A 397 -19.92 13.54 10.83
N TYR A 398 -20.37 14.59 10.13
CA TYR A 398 -21.63 14.61 9.44
C TYR A 398 -21.48 15.10 7.99
N ASN A 399 -22.07 14.39 7.03
CA ASN A 399 -21.84 14.62 5.59
C ASN A 399 -22.67 15.74 4.98
N ASP A 400 -23.78 16.07 5.61
CA ASP A 400 -24.69 17.10 5.13
C ASP A 400 -24.49 18.43 5.87
N ASN A 401 -25.45 19.33 5.70
CA ASN A 401 -25.44 20.60 6.40
C ASN A 401 -25.35 20.39 7.94
N PRO A 402 -24.28 20.87 8.61
CA PRO A 402 -24.10 20.72 10.04
C PRO A 402 -25.27 21.24 10.90
N ASP A 403 -26.05 22.20 10.37
CA ASP A 403 -27.19 22.76 11.10
C ASP A 403 -28.34 21.76 11.22
N ILE A 404 -28.48 20.80 10.31
CA ILE A 404 -29.43 19.70 10.45
C ILE A 404 -29.07 18.84 11.64
N ALA A 405 -27.80 18.45 11.78
CA ALA A 405 -27.33 17.63 12.88
C ALA A 405 -27.39 18.39 14.23
N LYS A 406 -27.18 19.70 14.25
CA LYS A 406 -27.36 20.53 15.47
C LYS A 406 -28.78 20.46 16.01
N ASN A 407 -29.76 20.39 15.13
CA ASN A 407 -31.19 20.31 15.54
C ASN A 407 -31.52 19.00 16.27
N TRP A 408 -30.68 17.96 16.14
CA TRP A 408 -30.90 16.68 16.85
C TRP A 408 -30.59 16.77 18.33
N PHE A 409 -29.78 17.74 18.77
CA PHE A 409 -29.29 17.83 20.13
C PHE A 409 -29.89 19.02 20.87
N ASN A 410 -30.14 18.85 22.15
CA ASN A 410 -30.44 19.96 23.04
C ASN A 410 -29.20 20.83 23.35
N LYS A 411 -29.40 22.01 23.93
CA LYS A 411 -28.32 22.97 24.22
C LYS A 411 -27.24 22.41 25.16
N ASP A 412 -27.60 21.51 26.06
CA ASP A 412 -26.64 20.95 27.04
C ASP A 412 -25.76 19.89 26.37
N ILE A 413 -26.33 19.06 25.50
CA ILE A 413 -25.57 18.09 24.71
C ILE A 413 -24.63 18.81 23.71
N LEU A 414 -25.07 19.91 23.10
CA LEU A 414 -24.23 20.69 22.17
C LEU A 414 -22.97 21.31 22.82
N LYS A 415 -22.88 21.37 24.14
CA LYS A 415 -21.63 21.72 24.85
C LYS A 415 -20.56 20.62 24.74
N HIS A 416 -20.96 19.40 24.38
CA HIS A 416 -20.13 18.20 24.33
C HIS A 416 -20.00 17.57 22.94
N VAL A 417 -20.90 17.90 22.01
CA VAL A 417 -20.90 17.37 20.63
C VAL A 417 -20.45 18.45 19.66
N PHE A 418 -19.25 18.31 19.12
CA PHE A 418 -18.70 19.24 18.16
C PHE A 418 -18.94 18.69 16.74
N ILE A 419 -19.90 19.26 16.03
CA ILE A 419 -20.28 18.79 14.68
C ILE A 419 -19.26 19.30 13.69
N LYS A 420 -18.64 18.38 12.96
CA LYS A 420 -17.72 18.66 11.87
C LYS A 420 -18.31 18.20 10.55
N SER A 421 -18.45 19.11 9.59
CA SER A 421 -18.73 18.74 8.22
C SER A 421 -17.49 18.04 7.64
N SER A 422 -17.65 16.80 7.21
CA SER A 422 -16.70 16.20 6.30
C SER A 422 -17.05 16.83 4.95
N GLY A 423 -16.17 17.72 4.44
CA GLY A 423 -16.36 18.23 3.07
C GLY A 423 -16.69 17.06 2.15
N ARG A 424 -17.60 17.25 1.18
CA ARG A 424 -17.85 16.23 0.16
C ARG A 424 -16.50 15.87 -0.41
N THR A 425 -16.02 14.66 -0.10
CA THR A 425 -14.84 14.09 -0.72
C THR A 425 -15.13 13.97 -2.21
N ASP A 426 -14.11 13.92 -3.06
CA ASP A 426 -14.20 13.81 -4.53
C ASP A 426 -15.09 12.66 -5.04
N VAL A 427 -15.74 11.91 -4.14
CA VAL A 427 -16.64 10.79 -4.40
C VAL A 427 -18.08 11.23 -4.11
N ASP A 428 -18.75 11.83 -5.10
CA ASP A 428 -20.17 12.15 -5.03
C ASP A 428 -21.01 10.86 -5.21
N ILE A 429 -21.12 10.05 -4.14
CA ILE A 429 -21.85 8.78 -4.11
C ILE A 429 -22.77 8.71 -2.90
N SER A 430 -23.95 8.13 -3.09
CA SER A 430 -24.91 7.87 -2.02
C SER A 430 -25.43 6.42 -2.05
N SER A 431 -25.91 5.93 -0.91
CA SER A 431 -26.54 4.61 -0.84
C SER A 431 -27.72 4.46 -1.80
N THR A 432 -28.44 5.55 -2.11
CA THR A 432 -29.52 5.55 -3.10
C THR A 432 -28.97 5.28 -4.50
N MET A 433 -27.92 5.97 -4.92
CA MET A 433 -27.27 5.72 -6.22
C MET A 433 -26.76 4.28 -6.32
N VAL A 434 -26.20 3.74 -5.25
CA VAL A 434 -25.74 2.33 -5.25
C VAL A 434 -26.92 1.37 -5.40
N ARG A 435 -28.08 1.65 -4.76
CA ARG A 435 -29.29 0.82 -4.95
C ARG A 435 -29.82 0.91 -6.39
N GLU A 436 -29.78 2.07 -7.02
CA GLU A 436 -30.13 2.23 -8.44
C GLU A 436 -29.21 1.41 -9.35
N MET A 437 -27.88 1.41 -9.10
CA MET A 437 -26.93 0.57 -9.84
C MET A 437 -27.25 -0.93 -9.69
N LEU A 438 -27.67 -1.36 -8.51
CA LEU A 438 -28.11 -2.74 -8.27
C LEU A 438 -29.39 -3.07 -9.04
N LEU A 439 -30.39 -2.19 -9.05
CA LEU A 439 -31.66 -2.38 -9.78
C LEU A 439 -31.43 -2.48 -11.28
N HIS A 440 -30.59 -1.61 -11.83
CA HIS A 440 -30.32 -1.50 -13.27
C HIS A 440 -29.19 -2.44 -13.76
N GLU A 441 -28.68 -3.33 -12.91
CA GLU A 441 -27.60 -4.29 -13.22
C GLU A 441 -26.28 -3.63 -13.68
N GLU A 442 -25.98 -2.43 -13.20
CA GLU A 442 -24.79 -1.65 -13.57
C GLU A 442 -23.55 -2.09 -12.80
N TYR A 443 -23.08 -3.32 -12.99
CA TYR A 443 -22.01 -3.93 -12.19
C TYR A 443 -20.69 -3.13 -12.19
N ASP A 444 -20.30 -2.60 -13.34
CA ASP A 444 -19.03 -1.84 -13.43
C ASP A 444 -19.10 -0.49 -12.71
N LYS A 445 -20.27 0.16 -12.68
CA LYS A 445 -20.51 1.35 -11.88
C LYS A 445 -20.53 1.02 -10.39
N PHE A 446 -21.17 -0.10 -10.03
CA PHE A 446 -21.20 -0.59 -8.66
C PHE A 446 -19.78 -0.82 -8.12
N LYS A 447 -18.91 -1.50 -8.85
CA LYS A 447 -17.51 -1.71 -8.45
C LYS A 447 -16.76 -0.41 -8.16
N LYS A 448 -17.01 0.64 -8.92
CA LYS A 448 -16.39 1.96 -8.69
C LYS A 448 -16.96 2.68 -7.47
N ALA A 449 -18.20 2.36 -7.09
CA ALA A 449 -18.94 3.01 -6.04
C ALA A 449 -18.71 2.42 -4.64
N VAL A 450 -18.32 1.14 -4.57
CA VAL A 450 -18.16 0.40 -3.31
C VAL A 450 -16.74 -0.15 -3.14
N PRO A 451 -16.28 -0.41 -1.90
CA PRO A 451 -15.02 -1.10 -1.64
C PRO A 451 -14.96 -2.49 -2.30
N ARG A 452 -13.73 -2.94 -2.60
CA ARG A 452 -13.47 -4.22 -3.31
C ARG A 452 -14.09 -5.42 -2.59
N GLU A 453 -14.11 -5.41 -1.29
CA GLU A 453 -14.67 -6.43 -0.41
C GLU A 453 -16.15 -6.73 -0.66
N MET A 454 -16.88 -5.78 -1.30
CA MET A 454 -18.29 -5.91 -1.64
C MET A 454 -18.56 -6.35 -3.08
N TRP A 455 -17.55 -6.47 -3.94
CA TRP A 455 -17.79 -6.77 -5.36
C TRP A 455 -18.49 -8.12 -5.58
N GLY A 456 -18.16 -9.12 -4.76
CA GLY A 456 -18.80 -10.43 -4.78
C GLY A 456 -20.26 -10.43 -4.34
N ASP A 457 -20.67 -9.39 -3.61
CA ASP A 457 -22.00 -9.32 -3.00
C ASP A 457 -23.09 -8.76 -3.93
N PHE A 458 -22.72 -8.31 -5.14
CA PHE A 458 -23.63 -7.66 -6.08
C PHE A 458 -24.96 -8.41 -6.30
N LYS A 459 -24.86 -9.71 -6.62
CA LYS A 459 -26.05 -10.53 -6.88
C LYS A 459 -26.92 -10.72 -5.63
N THR A 460 -26.29 -10.91 -4.49
CA THR A 460 -26.96 -11.09 -3.19
C THR A 460 -27.66 -9.80 -2.77
N LEU A 461 -27.00 -8.65 -2.88
CA LEU A 461 -27.58 -7.34 -2.58
C LEU A 461 -28.74 -7.00 -3.51
N ARG A 462 -28.59 -7.29 -4.81
CA ARG A 462 -29.68 -7.10 -5.78
C ARG A 462 -30.88 -7.96 -5.43
N LYS A 463 -30.66 -9.23 -5.10
CA LYS A 463 -31.76 -10.12 -4.68
C LYS A 463 -32.50 -9.59 -3.47
N MET A 464 -31.76 -9.23 -2.40
CA MET A 464 -32.36 -8.64 -1.19
C MET A 464 -33.15 -7.37 -1.49
N LEU A 465 -32.66 -6.52 -2.40
CA LEU A 465 -33.34 -5.28 -2.79
C LEU A 465 -34.63 -5.53 -3.56
N LEU A 466 -34.66 -6.55 -4.41
CA LEU A 466 -35.87 -6.93 -5.19
C LEU A 466 -36.93 -7.63 -4.33
N GLU A 467 -36.56 -8.20 -3.20
CA GLU A 467 -37.46 -8.88 -2.25
C GLU A 467 -38.04 -7.90 -1.20
N THR A 468 -37.85 -6.58 -1.34
CA THR A 468 -38.35 -5.59 -0.38
C THR A 468 -39.81 -5.22 -0.67
N ASP A 469 -40.57 -4.93 0.41
CA ASP A 469 -41.96 -4.45 0.31
C ASP A 469 -42.06 -2.98 -0.14
N ASP A 470 -43.18 -2.64 -0.82
CA ASP A 470 -43.37 -1.37 -1.53
C ASP A 470 -43.65 -0.15 -0.64
N GLU A 471 -43.90 -0.32 0.66
CA GLU A 471 -44.48 0.72 1.51
C GLU A 471 -43.66 1.98 1.79
N ASP A 472 -42.34 1.99 1.53
CA ASP A 472 -41.44 3.08 1.98
C ASP A 472 -40.88 4.00 0.87
N PHE A 473 -41.38 3.94 -0.37
CA PHE A 473 -40.81 4.74 -1.46
C PHE A 473 -41.44 6.15 -1.58
N MET A 474 -42.43 6.46 -0.80
CA MET A 474 -43.19 7.74 -0.89
C MET A 474 -42.94 8.72 0.26
N MET A 475 -41.65 8.92 0.66
CA MET A 475 -41.30 10.15 1.39
C MET A 475 -40.00 10.73 0.83
N LYS A 476 -40.22 11.76 -0.02
CA LYS A 476 -39.19 12.69 -0.44
C LYS A 476 -38.70 13.54 0.73
#